data_7de571c017382115bdc485c9a592b6b5
#
_entry.id   7de571c017382115bdc485c9a592b6b5
#
_cell.length_a   1.000
_cell.length_b   1.000
_cell.length_c   1.000
_cell.angle_alpha   90.00
_cell.angle_beta   90.00
_cell.angle_gamma   90.00
#
_symmetry.space_group_name_H-M   'P 1'
#
loop_
_entity.id
_entity.type
_entity.pdbx_description
1 polymer ?
#
loop_
_entity_poly.entity_id
_entity_poly.type
_entity_poly.pdbx_seq_one_letter_code
_entity_poly.pdbx_strand_id
1 'polypeptide(L)'
;MINVFIFSEEKAWSNKIRYKQSFFNKICKSFPKKYQFINKKISFTLLLSNNKKIKKLNKKFRKKNKPTDILSFPFNEKFKPSKKTYLGDIIISFDYINKPKSQDLKIFKKKLIEIFIHGFLHLLGFDHKKNQDYKKMLKIEKQIYKSVISKVA
;
A
#
# COMPACT_ATOMS: atom_id res chain seq x y z
N MET A 1 -5.41 -12.51 10.44
CA MET A 1 -4.86 -12.73 9.09
C MET A 1 -5.35 -11.64 8.14
N ILE A 2 -4.47 -11.14 7.31
CA ILE A 2 -4.78 -10.06 6.38
C ILE A 2 -5.25 -10.61 5.04
N ASN A 3 -6.38 -10.10 4.55
CA ASN A 3 -6.93 -10.38 3.21
C ASN A 3 -6.91 -9.10 2.39
N VAL A 4 -6.22 -9.13 1.25
CA VAL A 4 -6.18 -8.01 0.32
C VAL A 4 -7.07 -8.33 -0.88
N PHE A 5 -8.10 -7.50 -1.10
CA PHE A 5 -8.94 -7.59 -2.29
C PHE A 5 -8.31 -6.74 -3.39
N ILE A 6 -7.79 -7.39 -4.44
CA ILE A 6 -7.03 -6.70 -5.49
C ILE A 6 -7.86 -6.54 -6.75
N PHE A 7 -7.93 -5.32 -7.23
CA PHE A 7 -8.53 -4.96 -8.52
C PHE A 7 -7.49 -4.23 -9.36
N SER A 8 -7.39 -4.59 -10.63
CA SER A 8 -6.47 -3.94 -11.56
C SER A 8 -7.27 -3.37 -12.73
N GLU A 9 -7.16 -2.07 -12.95
CA GLU A 9 -7.83 -1.38 -14.06
C GLU A 9 -6.83 -0.82 -15.08
N GLU A 10 -5.53 -1.19 -14.94
CA GLU A 10 -4.47 -0.79 -15.86
C GLU A 10 -3.68 -2.03 -16.29
N LYS A 11 -3.69 -2.34 -17.58
CA LYS A 11 -3.05 -3.55 -18.14
C LYS A 11 -1.53 -3.60 -17.90
N ALA A 12 -0.89 -2.43 -17.81
CA ALA A 12 0.56 -2.34 -17.64
C ALA A 12 1.07 -3.02 -16.37
N TRP A 13 0.24 -3.15 -15.33
CA TRP A 13 0.59 -3.88 -14.12
C TRP A 13 0.98 -5.33 -14.39
N SER A 14 0.32 -5.96 -15.35
CA SER A 14 0.60 -7.37 -15.71
C SER A 14 1.97 -7.56 -16.34
N ASN A 15 2.56 -6.52 -16.91
CA ASN A 15 3.93 -6.56 -17.45
C ASN A 15 4.98 -6.61 -16.34
N LYS A 16 4.65 -6.16 -15.15
CA LYS A 16 5.56 -6.09 -14.00
C LYS A 16 5.24 -7.13 -12.94
N ILE A 17 3.96 -7.35 -12.65
CA ILE A 17 3.49 -8.28 -11.62
C ILE A 17 2.49 -9.24 -12.27
N ARG A 18 2.95 -10.42 -12.63
CA ARG A 18 2.12 -11.44 -13.30
C ARG A 18 1.05 -12.00 -12.34
N TYR A 19 1.45 -12.36 -11.13
CA TYR A 19 0.57 -12.96 -10.12
C TYR A 19 0.36 -11.99 -8.96
N LYS A 20 -0.57 -11.06 -9.15
CA LYS A 20 -0.80 -9.94 -8.22
C LYS A 20 -1.24 -10.41 -6.84
N GLN A 21 -2.22 -11.30 -6.78
CA GLN A 21 -2.73 -11.81 -5.50
C GLN A 21 -1.64 -12.52 -4.70
N SER A 22 -0.87 -13.38 -5.35
CA SER A 22 0.25 -14.09 -4.72
C SER A 22 1.32 -13.13 -4.22
N PHE A 23 1.65 -12.12 -5.03
CA PHE A 23 2.67 -11.12 -4.68
C PHE A 23 2.29 -10.36 -3.40
N PHE A 24 1.10 -9.79 -3.35
CA PHE A 24 0.66 -9.00 -2.20
C PHE A 24 0.37 -9.87 -0.96
N ASN A 25 -0.14 -11.07 -1.15
CA ASN A 25 -0.31 -12.02 -0.04
C ASN A 25 1.03 -12.36 0.60
N LYS A 26 2.06 -12.58 -0.20
CA LYS A 26 3.41 -12.88 0.30
C LYS A 26 3.98 -11.69 1.08
N ILE A 27 3.75 -10.47 0.61
CA ILE A 27 4.15 -9.26 1.33
C ILE A 27 3.50 -9.22 2.72
N CYS A 28 2.19 -9.38 2.80
CA CYS A 28 1.47 -9.33 4.07
C CYS A 28 1.89 -10.44 5.03
N LYS A 29 2.12 -11.64 4.54
CA LYS A 29 2.63 -12.77 5.33
C LYS A 29 4.06 -12.56 5.82
N SER A 30 4.79 -11.64 5.20
CA SER A 30 6.18 -11.30 5.56
C SER A 30 6.28 -10.14 6.54
N PHE A 31 5.16 -9.55 6.93
CA PHE A 31 5.13 -8.51 7.96
C PHE A 31 5.61 -9.08 9.31
N PRO A 32 6.17 -8.26 10.20
CA PRO A 32 6.39 -8.67 11.58
C PRO A 32 5.09 -9.16 12.21
N LYS A 33 5.18 -10.12 13.12
CA LYS A 33 4.00 -10.76 13.75
C LYS A 33 2.98 -9.76 14.29
N LYS A 34 3.45 -8.67 14.86
CA LYS A 34 2.61 -7.59 15.39
C LYS A 34 1.63 -7.02 14.34
N TYR A 35 2.03 -7.02 13.06
CA TYR A 35 1.24 -6.44 11.96
C TYR A 35 0.56 -7.51 11.10
N GLN A 36 0.62 -8.77 11.47
CA GLN A 36 -0.06 -9.86 10.74
C GLN A 36 -1.49 -10.10 11.20
N PHE A 37 -1.84 -9.67 12.41
CA PHE A 37 -3.19 -9.82 12.98
C PHE A 37 -3.72 -11.26 12.89
N ILE A 38 -2.92 -12.24 13.31
CA ILE A 38 -3.16 -13.69 13.11
C ILE A 38 -4.53 -14.14 13.62
N ASN A 39 -4.96 -13.64 14.79
CA ASN A 39 -6.21 -14.03 15.44
C ASN A 39 -7.41 -13.18 15.02
N LYS A 40 -7.26 -12.38 13.94
CA LYS A 40 -8.31 -11.48 13.45
C LYS A 40 -8.43 -11.60 11.95
N LYS A 41 -9.61 -11.30 11.41
CA LYS A 41 -9.83 -11.17 9.97
C LYS A 41 -9.76 -9.71 9.59
N ILE A 42 -8.63 -9.30 9.06
CA ILE A 42 -8.38 -7.92 8.61
C ILE A 42 -8.40 -7.92 7.09
N SER A 43 -9.15 -7.01 6.51
CA SER A 43 -9.24 -6.90 5.06
C SER A 43 -9.15 -5.45 4.61
N PHE A 44 -8.70 -5.25 3.39
CA PHE A 44 -8.73 -3.96 2.70
C PHE A 44 -8.68 -4.18 1.20
N THR A 45 -9.02 -3.13 0.45
CA THR A 45 -9.03 -3.16 -1.01
C THR A 45 -7.81 -2.43 -1.56
N LEU A 46 -7.17 -3.04 -2.54
CA LEU A 46 -6.06 -2.44 -3.29
C LEU A 46 -6.47 -2.30 -4.75
N LEU A 47 -6.53 -1.07 -5.23
CA LEU A 47 -6.78 -0.76 -6.63
C LEU A 47 -5.46 -0.42 -7.31
N LEU A 48 -5.07 -1.23 -8.27
CA LEU A 48 -3.88 -1.01 -9.10
C LEU A 48 -4.32 -0.24 -10.34
N SER A 49 -4.00 1.05 -10.38
CA SER A 49 -4.54 2.01 -11.33
C SER A 49 -3.46 2.79 -12.07
N ASN A 50 -3.78 3.98 -12.53
CA ASN A 50 -2.93 4.82 -13.36
C ASN A 50 -3.02 6.29 -12.94
N ASN A 51 -2.19 7.14 -13.56
CA ASN A 51 -2.16 8.58 -13.26
C ASN A 51 -3.50 9.27 -13.52
N LYS A 52 -4.19 8.90 -14.59
CA LYS A 52 -5.48 9.52 -14.95
C LYS A 52 -6.51 9.34 -13.85
N LYS A 53 -6.66 8.11 -13.35
CA LYS A 53 -7.62 7.78 -12.30
C LYS A 53 -7.23 8.41 -10.95
N ILE A 54 -5.97 8.27 -10.56
CA ILE A 54 -5.52 8.75 -9.25
C ILE A 54 -5.55 10.29 -9.18
N LYS A 55 -5.30 10.98 -10.31
CA LYS A 55 -5.44 12.44 -10.40
C LYS A 55 -6.87 12.86 -10.12
N LYS A 56 -7.87 12.18 -10.70
CA LYS A 56 -9.29 12.45 -10.45
C LYS A 56 -9.66 12.30 -8.99
N LEU A 57 -9.19 11.22 -8.36
CA LEU A 57 -9.46 10.94 -6.96
C LEU A 57 -8.76 11.93 -6.02
N ASN A 58 -7.54 12.30 -6.36
CA ASN A 58 -6.77 13.30 -5.62
C ASN A 58 -7.45 14.66 -5.65
N LYS A 59 -7.96 15.07 -6.81
CA LYS A 59 -8.73 16.30 -6.97
C LYS A 59 -10.03 16.26 -6.17
N LYS A 60 -10.79 15.15 -6.28
CA LYS A 60 -12.09 15.00 -5.62
C LYS A 60 -11.99 14.98 -4.10
N PHE A 61 -11.06 14.20 -3.55
CA PHE A 61 -10.99 13.93 -2.12
C PHE A 61 -9.95 14.74 -1.36
N ARG A 62 -8.90 15.23 -2.03
CA ARG A 62 -7.82 15.99 -1.40
C ARG A 62 -7.64 17.39 -1.99
N LYS A 63 -8.46 17.77 -2.97
CA LYS A 63 -8.45 19.07 -3.66
C LYS A 63 -7.10 19.39 -4.32
N LYS A 64 -6.38 18.34 -4.75
CA LYS A 64 -5.09 18.47 -5.46
C LYS A 64 -5.25 17.95 -6.88
N ASN A 65 -5.20 18.84 -7.86
CA ASN A 65 -5.37 18.49 -9.28
C ASN A 65 -4.05 18.00 -9.90
N LYS A 66 -3.52 16.91 -9.35
CA LYS A 66 -2.28 16.29 -9.85
C LYS A 66 -2.27 14.80 -9.50
N PRO A 67 -1.53 13.97 -10.27
CA PRO A 67 -1.34 12.57 -9.89
C PRO A 67 -0.42 12.48 -8.67
N THR A 68 -0.48 11.34 -8.00
CA THR A 68 0.39 10.97 -6.90
C THR A 68 0.70 9.47 -7.02
N ASP A 69 1.64 8.99 -6.23
CA ASP A 69 1.99 7.58 -6.21
C ASP A 69 0.88 6.72 -5.60
N ILE A 70 0.32 7.17 -4.49
CA ILE A 70 -0.65 6.40 -3.69
C ILE A 70 -1.66 7.33 -3.01
N LEU A 71 -2.88 6.80 -2.84
CA LEU A 71 -3.90 7.37 -1.97
C LEU A 71 -4.41 6.27 -1.05
N SER A 72 -4.54 6.59 0.22
CA SER A 72 -5.11 5.70 1.24
C SER A 72 -6.35 6.35 1.84
N PHE A 73 -7.44 5.60 1.89
CA PHE A 73 -8.72 6.04 2.45
C PHE A 73 -9.13 5.11 3.58
N PRO A 74 -8.74 5.41 4.84
CA PRO A 74 -9.17 4.61 5.98
C PRO A 74 -10.68 4.62 6.11
N PHE A 75 -11.28 3.45 6.36
CA PHE A 75 -12.72 3.34 6.58
C PHE A 75 -13.14 3.98 7.90
N ASN A 76 -12.29 3.85 8.93
CA ASN A 76 -12.47 4.49 10.24
C ASN A 76 -11.28 5.36 10.56
N GLU A 77 -11.51 6.55 11.12
CA GLU A 77 -10.44 7.47 11.52
C GLU A 77 -9.53 6.88 12.60
N LYS A 78 -10.09 6.06 13.50
CA LYS A 78 -9.35 5.40 14.55
C LYS A 78 -9.35 3.91 14.32
N PHE A 79 -8.15 3.32 14.24
CA PHE A 79 -8.00 1.89 14.12
C PHE A 79 -8.36 1.21 15.45
N LYS A 80 -9.47 0.48 15.45
CA LYS A 80 -9.90 -0.37 16.57
C LYS A 80 -10.13 -1.77 16.02
N PRO A 81 -9.11 -2.64 16.07
CA PRO A 81 -9.25 -3.96 15.49
C PRO A 81 -10.22 -4.82 16.30
N SER A 82 -11.26 -5.29 15.63
CA SER A 82 -12.19 -6.31 16.13
C SER A 82 -11.85 -7.66 15.46
N LYS A 83 -12.62 -8.70 15.75
CA LYS A 83 -12.42 -10.02 15.12
C LYS A 83 -12.47 -9.96 13.60
N LYS A 84 -13.31 -9.07 13.05
CA LYS A 84 -13.45 -8.84 11.60
C LYS A 84 -13.46 -7.33 11.34
N THR A 85 -12.44 -6.83 10.65
CA THR A 85 -12.29 -5.40 10.39
C THR A 85 -11.92 -5.14 8.95
N TYR A 86 -12.66 -4.22 8.30
CA TYR A 86 -12.30 -3.68 7.00
C TYR A 86 -11.56 -2.36 7.21
N LEU A 87 -10.32 -2.28 6.73
CA LEU A 87 -9.46 -1.11 6.97
C LEU A 87 -9.74 0.06 6.05
N GLY A 88 -10.13 -0.19 4.81
CA GLY A 88 -10.34 0.85 3.82
C GLY A 88 -9.76 0.51 2.46
N ASP A 89 -9.43 1.56 1.68
CA ASP A 89 -8.98 1.42 0.30
C ASP A 89 -7.62 2.06 0.08
N ILE A 90 -6.80 1.38 -0.73
CA ILE A 90 -5.51 1.89 -1.22
C ILE A 90 -5.57 1.91 -2.74
N ILE A 91 -5.10 3.01 -3.35
CA ILE A 91 -5.00 3.15 -4.80
C ILE A 91 -3.57 3.52 -5.14
N ILE A 92 -2.95 2.77 -6.07
CA ILE A 92 -1.56 2.99 -6.49
C ILE A 92 -1.54 3.26 -8.00
N SER A 93 -0.78 4.27 -8.41
CA SER A 93 -0.59 4.62 -9.82
C SER A 93 0.63 3.92 -10.41
N PHE A 94 0.41 3.12 -11.46
CA PHE A 94 1.48 2.47 -12.22
C PHE A 94 2.45 3.48 -12.81
N ASP A 95 1.93 4.50 -13.49
CA ASP A 95 2.76 5.48 -14.20
C ASP A 95 3.71 6.22 -13.27
N TYR A 96 3.26 6.50 -12.06
CA TYR A 96 4.06 7.22 -11.08
C TYR A 96 5.21 6.37 -10.54
N ILE A 97 4.97 5.08 -10.31
CA ILE A 97 5.99 4.15 -9.81
C ILE A 97 6.96 3.76 -10.92
N ASN A 98 6.48 3.64 -12.16
CA ASN A 98 7.27 3.24 -13.32
C ASN A 98 8.12 4.39 -13.89
N LYS A 99 8.75 5.15 -13.00
CA LYS A 99 9.67 6.24 -13.36
C LYS A 99 11.03 6.01 -12.69
N PRO A 100 12.13 5.98 -13.46
CA PRO A 100 12.17 5.98 -14.93
C PRO A 100 11.65 4.66 -15.52
N LYS A 101 11.13 4.71 -16.72
CA LYS A 101 10.62 3.51 -17.42
C LYS A 101 11.71 2.46 -17.65
N SER A 102 12.97 2.89 -17.67
CA SER A 102 14.14 2.03 -17.86
C SER A 102 14.60 1.32 -16.60
N GLN A 103 14.00 1.60 -15.43
CA GLN A 103 14.40 0.93 -14.20
C GLN A 103 14.14 -0.58 -14.29
N ASP A 104 15.00 -1.37 -13.65
CA ASP A 104 14.80 -2.81 -13.67
C ASP A 104 13.61 -3.26 -12.81
N LEU A 105 13.16 -4.48 -13.02
CA LEU A 105 12.00 -5.05 -12.33
C LEU A 105 12.21 -5.11 -10.81
N LYS A 106 13.43 -5.38 -10.37
CA LYS A 106 13.75 -5.46 -8.93
C LYS A 106 13.55 -4.11 -8.26
N ILE A 107 13.99 -3.02 -8.89
CA ILE A 107 13.79 -1.65 -8.38
C ILE A 107 12.30 -1.30 -8.36
N PHE A 108 11.58 -1.62 -9.42
CA PHE A 108 10.13 -1.41 -9.47
C PHE A 108 9.41 -2.11 -8.31
N LYS A 109 9.72 -3.38 -8.09
CA LYS A 109 9.10 -4.17 -7.00
C LYS A 109 9.43 -3.61 -5.62
N LYS A 110 10.66 -3.16 -5.39
CA LYS A 110 11.05 -2.54 -4.12
C LYS A 110 10.28 -1.26 -3.85
N LYS A 111 10.14 -0.40 -4.85
CA LYS A 111 9.33 0.82 -4.74
C LYS A 111 7.87 0.49 -4.42
N LEU A 112 7.33 -0.50 -5.11
CA LEU A 112 5.94 -0.94 -4.91
C LEU A 112 5.73 -1.45 -3.48
N ILE A 113 6.63 -2.26 -2.97
CA ILE A 113 6.57 -2.77 -1.60
C ILE A 113 6.61 -1.62 -0.59
N GLU A 114 7.53 -0.69 -0.78
CA GLU A 114 7.69 0.46 0.12
C GLU A 114 6.43 1.32 0.18
N ILE A 115 5.86 1.65 -0.99
CA ILE A 115 4.64 2.45 -1.09
C ILE A 115 3.43 1.70 -0.51
N PHE A 116 3.34 0.41 -0.77
CA PHE A 116 2.26 -0.43 -0.24
C PHE A 116 2.28 -0.44 1.30
N ILE A 117 3.44 -0.60 1.90
CA ILE A 117 3.60 -0.55 3.37
C ILE A 117 3.16 0.81 3.91
N HIS A 118 3.59 1.89 3.26
CA HIS A 118 3.20 3.25 3.63
C HIS A 118 1.68 3.42 3.64
N GLY A 119 1.01 2.98 2.57
CA GLY A 119 -0.44 3.02 2.47
C GLY A 119 -1.15 2.16 3.52
N PHE A 120 -0.62 0.99 3.79
CA PHE A 120 -1.15 0.11 4.83
C PHE A 120 -1.10 0.77 6.20
N LEU A 121 0.00 1.42 6.55
CA LEU A 121 0.14 2.12 7.83
C LEU A 121 -0.87 3.27 7.96
N HIS A 122 -1.14 3.98 6.87
CA HIS A 122 -2.21 5.00 6.88
C HIS A 122 -3.57 4.38 7.17
N LEU A 123 -3.86 3.19 6.64
CA LEU A 123 -5.11 2.50 6.95
C LEU A 123 -5.21 2.11 8.43
N LEU A 124 -4.07 1.88 9.09
CA LEU A 124 -4.01 1.61 10.53
C LEU A 124 -4.09 2.88 11.38
N GLY A 125 -4.20 4.05 10.77
CA GLY A 125 -4.33 5.32 11.47
C GLY A 125 -3.03 6.07 11.70
N PHE A 126 -1.89 5.57 11.23
CA PHE A 126 -0.64 6.33 11.29
C PHE A 126 -0.69 7.52 10.34
N ASP A 127 -0.15 8.64 10.79
CA ASP A 127 -0.11 9.87 10.01
C ASP A 127 1.29 10.50 10.15
N HIS A 128 1.61 11.45 9.23
CA HIS A 128 2.91 12.13 9.22
C HIS A 128 2.78 13.65 9.22
N LYS A 129 1.66 14.19 9.68
CA LYS A 129 1.42 15.65 9.74
C LYS A 129 2.31 16.37 10.74
N LYS A 130 2.66 15.73 11.85
CA LYS A 130 3.54 16.28 12.88
C LYS A 130 4.91 15.59 12.81
N ASN A 131 6.00 16.31 13.14
CA ASN A 131 7.35 15.76 13.09
C ASN A 131 7.53 14.47 13.90
N GLN A 132 6.94 14.39 15.10
CA GLN A 132 7.01 13.19 15.94
C GLN A 132 6.30 12.01 15.29
N ASP A 133 5.12 12.25 14.72
CA ASP A 133 4.33 11.24 14.02
C ASP A 133 5.05 10.76 12.76
N TYR A 134 5.66 11.69 12.03
CA TYR A 134 6.47 11.37 10.86
C TYR A 134 7.64 10.44 11.20
N LYS A 135 8.41 10.78 12.24
CA LYS A 135 9.55 9.95 12.66
C LYS A 135 9.12 8.56 13.13
N LYS A 136 8.03 8.47 13.88
CA LYS A 136 7.46 7.21 14.35
C LYS A 136 7.01 6.34 13.17
N MET A 137 6.27 6.91 12.24
CA MET A 137 5.78 6.21 11.06
C MET A 137 6.94 5.72 10.19
N LEU A 138 7.94 6.57 9.96
CA LEU A 138 9.13 6.20 9.17
C LEU A 138 9.89 5.03 9.79
N LYS A 139 10.04 5.02 11.10
CA LYS A 139 10.69 3.92 11.84
C LYS A 139 9.94 2.61 11.64
N ILE A 140 8.63 2.63 11.75
CA ILE A 140 7.77 1.45 11.56
C ILE A 140 7.83 0.98 10.10
N GLU A 141 7.76 1.89 9.14
CA GLU A 141 7.89 1.56 7.72
C GLU A 141 9.19 0.80 7.44
N LYS A 142 10.31 1.30 7.97
CA LYS A 142 11.62 0.66 7.80
C LYS A 142 11.67 -0.73 8.40
N GLN A 143 11.08 -0.92 9.59
CA GLN A 143 11.03 -2.23 10.24
C GLN A 143 10.24 -3.23 9.40
N ILE A 144 9.06 -2.82 8.91
CA ILE A 144 8.21 -3.67 8.09
C ILE A 144 8.89 -3.97 6.75
N TYR A 145 9.43 -2.95 6.10
CA TYR A 145 10.14 -3.09 4.83
C TYR A 145 11.29 -4.08 4.93
N LYS A 146 12.12 -3.96 5.97
CA LYS A 146 13.24 -4.88 6.21
C LYS A 146 12.78 -6.32 6.36
N SER A 147 11.69 -6.54 7.10
CA SER A 147 11.10 -7.87 7.27
C SER A 147 10.58 -8.46 5.96
N VAL A 148 9.94 -7.62 5.13
CA VAL A 148 9.40 -8.05 3.84
C VAL A 148 10.49 -8.32 2.82
N ILE A 149 11.42 -7.39 2.66
CA ILE A 149 12.43 -7.47 1.59
C ILE A 149 13.35 -8.67 1.75
N SER A 150 13.61 -9.11 2.97
CA SER A 150 14.43 -10.31 3.22
C SER A 150 13.74 -11.60 2.78
N LYS A 151 12.42 -11.59 2.60
CA LYS A 151 11.62 -12.78 2.26
C LYS A 151 11.04 -12.74 0.85
N VAL A 152 10.85 -11.56 0.28
CA VAL A 152 10.14 -11.36 -0.99
C VAL A 152 11.08 -10.98 -2.14
N ALA A 153 12.16 -10.30 -1.85
CA ALA A 153 13.12 -9.86 -2.88
C ALA A 153 14.09 -10.95 -3.28
#